data_f1b9fdca46d7b15f68170c69663ccb90
#
_entry.id   f1b9fdca46d7b15f68170c69663ccb90
#
_cell.length_a   1.000
_cell.length_b   1.000
_cell.length_c   1.000
_cell.angle_alpha   90.00
_cell.angle_beta   90.00
_cell.angle_gamma   90.00
#
_symmetry.space_group_name_H-M   'P 1'
#
loop_
_entity.id
_entity.type
_entity.pdbx_description
1 polymer ?
#
loop_
_entity_poly.entity_id
_entity_poly.type
_entity_poly.pdbx_seq_one_letter_code
_entity_poly.pdbx_strand_id
1 'polypeptide(L)'
;MSTGLANERQPYNETRSGEFLMTSAVGGFKSDNMYCPRAIRFNDGDLLHEVPYVERADGSKIYSATEPYLGQKASHGCVRVQRNRTPEGVNMQWLWDNRKKNTKLVIWEDWQGRQITVPEDDFLLYYNPNGGTYYHSQETCYSAKSGMTFTPFTSGELETGDFAKLKRCPYCAPVLREAQILEINAMYAPGGDHDPVLTAAREKYLNGEYDE
;
A
#
# COMPACT_ATOMS: atom_id res chain seq x y z
N MET A 1 -3.26 -4.83 -6.47
CA MET A 1 -3.86 -3.60 -5.90
C MET A 1 -3.39 -3.44 -4.47
N SER A 2 -3.54 -2.25 -3.87
CA SER A 2 -3.29 -1.98 -2.46
C SER A 2 -4.51 -1.27 -1.88
N THR A 3 -4.93 -1.66 -0.69
CA THR A 3 -6.14 -1.17 -0.03
C THR A 3 -5.82 -0.42 1.26
N GLY A 4 -6.83 0.06 1.96
CA GLY A 4 -6.70 0.81 3.19
C GLY A 4 -6.13 -0.02 4.35
N LEU A 5 -5.32 0.62 5.18
CA LEU A 5 -4.75 0.07 6.40
C LEU A 5 -5.32 0.83 7.60
N ALA A 6 -6.26 0.22 8.30
CA ALA A 6 -6.73 0.73 9.57
C ALA A 6 -5.65 0.64 10.65
N ASN A 7 -5.69 1.55 11.60
CA ASN A 7 -4.89 1.51 12.82
C ASN A 7 -5.71 2.13 13.98
N GLU A 8 -5.23 2.02 15.20
CA GLU A 8 -5.94 2.50 16.40
C GLU A 8 -6.38 3.98 16.32
N ARG A 9 -5.58 4.83 15.66
CA ARG A 9 -5.88 6.26 15.53
C ARG A 9 -6.80 6.56 14.35
N GLN A 10 -6.81 5.66 13.34
CA GLN A 10 -7.52 5.83 12.09
C GLN A 10 -8.20 4.51 11.68
N PRO A 11 -9.19 4.03 12.47
CA PRO A 11 -9.86 2.76 12.20
C PRO A 11 -10.70 2.80 10.91
N TYR A 12 -11.10 3.99 10.47
CA TYR A 12 -11.86 4.21 9.24
C TYR A 12 -11.01 4.19 7.95
N ASN A 13 -9.69 4.02 8.05
CA ASN A 13 -8.82 3.88 6.88
C ASN A 13 -8.91 2.50 6.22
N GLU A 14 -9.68 1.58 6.75
CA GLU A 14 -9.93 0.29 6.10
C GLU A 14 -10.77 0.50 4.84
N THR A 15 -10.34 -0.10 3.72
CA THR A 15 -11.20 -0.15 2.54
C THR A 15 -12.40 -1.05 2.83
N ARG A 16 -13.59 -0.53 2.68
CA ARG A 16 -14.82 -1.27 2.98
C ARG A 16 -15.03 -2.41 2.00
N SER A 17 -15.40 -3.57 2.52
CA SER A 17 -15.85 -4.71 1.71
C SER A 17 -17.31 -4.52 1.32
N GLY A 18 -17.69 -4.97 0.14
CA GLY A 18 -19.08 -4.94 -0.30
C GLY A 18 -19.23 -4.71 -1.80
N GLU A 19 -20.44 -4.39 -2.20
CA GLU A 19 -20.82 -4.07 -3.56
C GLU A 19 -21.07 -2.57 -3.69
N PHE A 20 -20.35 -1.95 -4.60
CA PHE A 20 -20.41 -0.51 -4.85
C PHE A 20 -20.65 -0.24 -6.33
N LEU A 21 -20.99 1.00 -6.65
CA LEU A 21 -21.05 1.48 -8.02
C LEU A 21 -19.92 2.50 -8.27
N MET A 22 -19.25 2.38 -9.39
CA MET A 22 -18.35 3.44 -9.85
C MET A 22 -19.21 4.62 -10.29
N THR A 23 -19.13 5.74 -9.56
CA THR A 23 -20.04 6.89 -9.76
C THR A 23 -19.38 7.97 -10.63
N SER A 24 -18.45 8.72 -10.10
CA SER A 24 -17.86 9.86 -10.79
C SER A 24 -16.39 9.66 -11.14
N ALA A 25 -16.01 10.10 -12.33
CA ALA A 25 -14.63 10.24 -12.72
C ALA A 25 -14.06 11.53 -12.12
N VAL A 26 -13.28 11.41 -11.06
CA VAL A 26 -12.67 12.55 -10.37
C VAL A 26 -11.48 13.10 -11.16
N GLY A 27 -10.79 12.24 -11.91
CA GLY A 27 -9.55 12.60 -12.61
C GLY A 27 -8.33 12.43 -11.73
N GLY A 28 -7.48 13.44 -11.66
CA GLY A 28 -6.33 13.45 -10.75
C GLY A 28 -6.55 14.35 -9.55
N PHE A 29 -6.01 13.98 -8.41
CA PHE A 29 -6.05 14.80 -7.20
C PHE A 29 -4.73 14.70 -6.44
N LYS A 30 -4.50 15.68 -5.55
CA LYS A 30 -3.36 15.64 -4.61
C LYS A 30 -3.81 15.12 -3.26
N SER A 31 -2.99 14.24 -2.69
CA SER A 31 -3.09 13.80 -1.30
C SER A 31 -1.71 13.95 -0.68
N ASP A 32 -1.62 14.84 0.30
CA ASP A 32 -0.34 15.29 0.86
C ASP A 32 0.61 15.82 -0.25
N ASN A 33 1.81 15.26 -0.34
CA ASN A 33 2.80 15.60 -1.35
C ASN A 33 2.74 14.70 -2.60
N MET A 34 1.74 13.82 -2.69
CA MET A 34 1.59 12.87 -3.80
C MET A 34 0.46 13.26 -4.73
N TYR A 35 0.59 12.90 -5.99
CA TYR A 35 -0.47 13.00 -6.99
C TYR A 35 -1.06 11.63 -7.27
N CYS A 36 -2.38 11.52 -7.19
CA CYS A 36 -3.18 10.32 -7.40
C CYS A 36 -3.90 10.43 -8.76
N PRO A 37 -3.42 9.79 -9.83
CA PRO A 37 -4.04 9.93 -11.15
C PRO A 37 -5.23 8.98 -11.34
N ARG A 38 -6.11 9.34 -12.27
CA ARG A 38 -7.23 8.50 -12.77
C ARG A 38 -8.20 8.03 -11.69
N ALA A 39 -8.54 8.91 -10.78
CA ALA A 39 -9.40 8.55 -9.65
C ALA A 39 -10.88 8.43 -10.07
N ILE A 40 -11.50 7.33 -9.66
CA ILE A 40 -12.91 7.02 -9.83
C ILE A 40 -13.52 6.82 -8.46
N ARG A 41 -14.58 7.54 -8.15
CA ARG A 41 -15.29 7.42 -6.88
C ARG A 41 -16.17 6.17 -6.88
N PHE A 42 -16.14 5.41 -5.80
CA PHE A 42 -17.05 4.28 -5.60
C PHE A 42 -17.79 4.32 -4.25
N ASN A 43 -17.24 5.04 -3.29
CA ASN A 43 -17.86 5.27 -1.99
C ASN A 43 -17.42 6.66 -1.51
N ASP A 44 -18.16 7.34 -0.70
CA ASP A 44 -17.92 8.70 -0.16
C ASP A 44 -16.53 9.30 -0.43
N GLY A 45 -15.59 9.05 0.47
CA GLY A 45 -14.19 9.44 0.37
C GLY A 45 -13.30 8.44 -0.38
N ASP A 46 -13.79 7.22 -0.62
CA ASP A 46 -12.99 6.15 -1.17
C ASP A 46 -12.97 6.17 -2.70
N LEU A 47 -11.77 6.13 -3.25
CA LEU A 47 -11.50 6.21 -4.67
C LEU A 47 -10.71 5.00 -5.14
N LEU A 48 -11.02 4.54 -6.34
CA LEU A 48 -10.17 3.65 -7.11
C LEU A 48 -9.25 4.53 -7.96
N HIS A 49 -7.93 4.46 -7.78
CA HIS A 49 -6.99 5.30 -8.52
C HIS A 49 -5.66 4.60 -8.81
N GLU A 50 -4.90 5.14 -9.75
CA GLU A 50 -3.56 4.63 -10.03
C GLU A 50 -2.63 4.85 -8.82
N VAL A 51 -1.60 4.03 -8.72
CA VAL A 51 -0.53 4.19 -7.72
C VAL A 51 -0.06 5.65 -7.68
N PRO A 52 -0.10 6.33 -6.53
CA PRO A 52 0.34 7.72 -6.40
C PRO A 52 1.84 7.89 -6.67
N TYR A 53 2.20 9.09 -7.09
CA TYR A 53 3.61 9.47 -7.28
C TYR A 53 3.92 10.85 -6.70
N VAL A 54 5.19 11.05 -6.39
CA VAL A 54 5.75 12.38 -6.13
C VAL A 54 6.38 12.89 -7.42
N GLU A 55 6.05 14.11 -7.82
CA GLU A 55 6.65 14.75 -8.99
C GLU A 55 7.85 15.58 -8.55
N ARG A 56 8.98 15.40 -9.22
CA ARG A 56 10.20 16.20 -9.03
C ARG A 56 10.12 17.50 -9.83
N ALA A 57 11.02 18.41 -9.51
CA ALA A 57 11.14 19.68 -10.22
C ALA A 57 11.49 19.52 -11.72
N ASP A 58 12.12 18.43 -12.10
CA ASP A 58 12.43 18.06 -13.49
C ASP A 58 11.26 17.37 -14.21
N GLY A 59 10.09 17.22 -13.57
CA GLY A 59 8.92 16.55 -14.10
C GLY A 59 8.96 15.02 -14.00
N SER A 60 10.03 14.43 -13.48
CA SER A 60 10.10 12.98 -13.28
C SER A 60 9.18 12.53 -12.15
N LYS A 61 8.61 11.31 -12.29
CA LYS A 61 7.65 10.73 -11.34
C LYS A 61 8.29 9.64 -10.53
N ILE A 62 8.15 9.73 -9.22
CA ILE A 62 8.70 8.77 -8.26
C ILE A 62 7.56 7.97 -7.64
N TYR A 63 7.60 6.67 -7.80
CA TYR A 63 6.62 5.71 -7.28
C TYR A 63 7.14 4.87 -6.11
N SER A 64 8.39 5.03 -5.71
CA SER A 64 9.05 4.20 -4.70
C SER A 64 8.38 4.24 -3.31
N ALA A 65 7.62 5.30 -3.01
CA ALA A 65 6.87 5.40 -1.76
C ALA A 65 5.51 4.67 -1.78
N THR A 66 5.07 4.15 -2.92
CA THR A 66 3.71 3.61 -3.06
C THR A 66 3.64 2.29 -3.81
N GLU A 67 4.40 2.12 -4.89
CA GLU A 67 4.38 0.94 -5.75
C GLU A 67 4.84 -0.35 -5.04
N PRO A 68 5.85 -0.34 -4.14
CA PRO A 68 6.25 -1.52 -3.38
C PRO A 68 5.18 -2.08 -2.44
N TYR A 69 4.13 -1.31 -2.15
CA TYR A 69 3.00 -1.73 -1.32
C TYR A 69 1.83 -2.33 -2.11
N LEU A 70 1.95 -2.46 -3.43
CA LEU A 70 0.96 -3.22 -4.19
C LEU A 70 0.90 -4.66 -3.69
N GLY A 71 -0.33 -5.16 -3.49
CA GLY A 71 -0.57 -6.45 -2.86
C GLY A 71 -0.78 -6.39 -1.34
N GLN A 72 -0.55 -5.23 -0.71
CA GLN A 72 -0.67 -5.04 0.74
C GLN A 72 -1.70 -3.95 1.07
N LYS A 73 -2.13 -3.91 2.33
CA LYS A 73 -2.86 -2.77 2.88
C LYS A 73 -1.88 -1.64 3.19
N ALA A 74 -2.08 -0.47 2.61
CA ALA A 74 -1.15 0.65 2.77
C ALA A 74 -1.76 2.02 2.43
N SER A 75 -3.05 2.12 2.17
CA SER A 75 -3.72 3.39 1.87
C SER A 75 -4.57 3.86 3.05
N HIS A 76 -5.26 4.99 2.88
CA HIS A 76 -6.20 5.57 3.84
C HIS A 76 -7.68 5.32 3.45
N GLY A 77 -7.97 4.15 2.83
CA GLY A 77 -9.29 3.76 2.36
C GLY A 77 -9.35 3.53 0.85
N CYS A 78 -8.71 4.36 0.07
CA CYS A 78 -8.67 4.23 -1.39
C CYS A 78 -8.04 2.92 -1.86
N VAL A 79 -8.49 2.44 -3.02
CA VAL A 79 -7.89 1.29 -3.70
C VAL A 79 -6.87 1.77 -4.73
N ARG A 80 -5.59 1.47 -4.50
CA ARG A 80 -4.49 1.77 -5.41
C ARG A 80 -4.33 0.65 -6.42
N VAL A 81 -4.43 0.97 -7.70
CA VAL A 81 -4.29 0.03 -8.81
C VAL A 81 -2.95 0.23 -9.49
N GLN A 82 -2.31 -0.84 -9.89
CA GLN A 82 -1.03 -0.81 -10.59
C GLN A 82 -1.10 -0.01 -11.90
N ARG A 83 0.01 0.64 -12.26
CA ARG A 83 0.20 1.35 -13.53
C ARG A 83 0.66 0.44 -14.67
N ASN A 84 1.43 -0.60 -14.33
CA ASN A 84 1.88 -1.58 -15.31
C ASN A 84 0.73 -2.55 -15.64
N ARG A 85 0.66 -3.00 -16.90
CA ARG A 85 -0.34 -3.97 -17.31
C ARG A 85 -0.06 -5.34 -16.74
N THR A 86 -1.12 -6.05 -16.35
CA THR A 86 -1.06 -7.49 -16.08
C THR A 86 -0.83 -8.27 -17.37
N PRO A 87 -0.51 -9.58 -17.31
CA PRO A 87 -0.49 -10.43 -18.50
C PRO A 87 -1.76 -10.36 -19.34
N GLU A 88 -2.92 -10.18 -18.68
CA GLU A 88 -4.23 -10.01 -19.33
C GLU A 88 -4.47 -8.60 -19.89
N GLY A 89 -3.50 -7.71 -19.76
CA GLY A 89 -3.55 -6.36 -20.31
C GLY A 89 -4.26 -5.33 -19.44
N VAL A 90 -4.60 -5.65 -18.19
CA VAL A 90 -5.36 -4.78 -17.27
C VAL A 90 -4.44 -3.95 -16.38
N ASN A 91 -4.77 -2.67 -16.21
CA ASN A 91 -4.16 -1.74 -15.27
C ASN A 91 -5.14 -0.59 -14.98
N MET A 92 -4.72 0.42 -14.22
CA MET A 92 -5.62 1.57 -13.95
C MET A 92 -5.98 2.36 -15.20
N GLN A 93 -5.08 2.49 -16.17
CA GLN A 93 -5.39 3.14 -17.45
C GLN A 93 -6.51 2.40 -18.19
N TRP A 94 -6.40 1.07 -18.25
CA TRP A 94 -7.43 0.24 -18.89
C TRP A 94 -8.78 0.39 -18.18
N LEU A 95 -8.81 0.34 -16.84
CA LEU A 95 -10.03 0.58 -16.07
C LEU A 95 -10.61 1.96 -16.34
N TRP A 96 -9.77 2.99 -16.38
CA TRP A 96 -10.17 4.36 -16.69
C TRP A 96 -10.83 4.49 -18.06
N ASP A 97 -10.24 3.89 -19.08
CA ASP A 97 -10.70 3.98 -20.46
C ASP A 97 -11.99 3.16 -20.72
N ASN A 98 -12.15 2.04 -20.02
CA ASN A 98 -13.26 1.11 -20.21
C ASN A 98 -14.40 1.27 -19.20
N ARG A 99 -14.26 2.19 -18.21
CA ARG A 99 -15.31 2.40 -17.22
C ARG A 99 -16.61 2.88 -17.88
N LYS A 100 -17.71 2.38 -17.37
CA LYS A 100 -19.05 2.91 -17.68
C LYS A 100 -19.66 3.44 -16.38
N LYS A 101 -20.57 4.42 -16.49
CA LYS A 101 -21.34 4.90 -15.35
C LYS A 101 -22.07 3.71 -14.72
N ASN A 102 -22.04 3.65 -13.41
CA ASN A 102 -22.64 2.57 -12.61
C ASN A 102 -22.03 1.18 -12.88
N THR A 103 -20.75 1.11 -13.29
CA THR A 103 -20.03 -0.16 -13.28
C THR A 103 -19.96 -0.65 -11.84
N LYS A 104 -20.42 -1.89 -11.61
CA LYS A 104 -20.37 -2.53 -10.30
C LYS A 104 -18.92 -2.81 -9.90
N LEU A 105 -18.55 -2.40 -8.71
CA LEU A 105 -17.30 -2.72 -8.05
C LEU A 105 -17.60 -3.63 -6.86
N VAL A 106 -17.03 -4.80 -6.85
CA VAL A 106 -17.12 -5.72 -5.70
C VAL A 106 -15.78 -5.74 -5.00
N ILE A 107 -15.77 -5.37 -3.72
CA ILE A 107 -14.60 -5.48 -2.85
C ILE A 107 -14.86 -6.68 -1.94
N TRP A 108 -14.14 -7.75 -2.23
CA TRP A 108 -14.25 -8.97 -1.47
C TRP A 108 -13.17 -9.00 -0.39
N GLU A 109 -13.57 -9.38 0.81
CA GLU A 109 -12.65 -9.54 1.91
C GLU A 109 -12.15 -10.98 1.97
N ASP A 110 -10.84 -11.15 1.73
CA ASP A 110 -10.16 -12.42 1.91
C ASP A 110 -9.24 -12.32 3.13
N TRP A 111 -9.64 -12.96 4.22
CA TRP A 111 -8.87 -13.00 5.45
C TRP A 111 -7.51 -13.68 5.27
N GLN A 112 -7.40 -14.66 4.39
CA GLN A 112 -6.13 -15.33 4.10
C GLN A 112 -5.20 -14.46 3.28
N GLY A 113 -5.75 -13.65 2.37
CA GLY A 113 -4.99 -12.69 1.56
C GLY A 113 -4.47 -11.46 2.33
N ARG A 114 -4.81 -11.30 3.61
CA ARG A 114 -4.35 -10.19 4.44
C ARG A 114 -2.98 -10.39 5.05
N GLN A 115 -2.51 -11.62 5.11
CA GLN A 115 -1.23 -11.92 5.73
C GLN A 115 -0.07 -11.45 4.85
N ILE A 116 0.84 -10.70 5.49
CA ILE A 116 2.11 -10.33 4.88
C ILE A 116 3.04 -11.53 5.03
N THR A 117 3.65 -11.95 3.92
CA THR A 117 4.63 -13.03 3.95
C THR A 117 5.92 -12.56 4.62
N VAL A 118 6.40 -13.31 5.59
CA VAL A 118 7.74 -13.12 6.16
C VAL A 118 8.74 -13.50 5.06
N PRO A 119 9.69 -12.64 4.72
CA PRO A 119 10.69 -12.97 3.72
C PRO A 119 11.59 -14.12 4.21
N GLU A 120 12.10 -14.90 3.28
CA GLU A 120 13.14 -15.90 3.57
C GLU A 120 14.39 -15.22 4.11
N ASP A 121 15.16 -15.92 4.96
CA ASP A 121 16.34 -15.36 5.64
C ASP A 121 17.42 -14.82 4.68
N ASP A 122 17.49 -15.34 3.45
CA ASP A 122 18.43 -14.95 2.40
C ASP A 122 17.91 -13.80 1.51
N PHE A 123 16.75 -13.25 1.78
CA PHE A 123 16.19 -12.12 1.05
C PHE A 123 17.11 -10.89 1.16
N LEU A 124 17.53 -10.34 0.00
CA LEU A 124 18.50 -9.26 -0.04
C LEU A 124 17.91 -7.91 0.35
N LEU A 125 18.58 -7.27 1.28
CA LEU A 125 18.41 -5.89 1.72
C LEU A 125 19.73 -5.13 1.53
N TYR A 126 19.67 -3.81 1.67
CA TYR A 126 20.83 -2.96 1.41
C TYR A 126 20.96 -1.89 2.50
N TYR A 127 22.20 -1.48 2.79
CA TYR A 127 22.50 -0.43 3.75
C TYR A 127 23.71 0.40 3.35
N ASN A 128 23.89 1.55 3.98
CA ASN A 128 25.08 2.37 3.82
C ASN A 128 26.15 1.97 4.84
N PRO A 129 27.28 1.35 4.44
CA PRO A 129 28.31 0.91 5.38
C PRO A 129 29.09 2.05 6.00
N ASN A 130 29.02 3.26 5.43
CA ASN A 130 29.69 4.45 5.96
C ASN A 130 28.83 5.25 6.96
N GLY A 131 27.82 4.62 7.51
CA GLY A 131 26.85 5.23 8.42
C GLY A 131 25.57 5.61 7.69
N GLY A 132 24.46 5.29 8.31
CA GLY A 132 23.13 5.55 7.77
C GLY A 132 22.08 5.12 8.78
N THR A 133 20.89 5.67 8.64
CA THR A 133 19.78 5.39 9.54
C THR A 133 18.86 4.30 9.00
N TYR A 134 18.97 3.99 7.69
CA TYR A 134 17.96 3.21 6.99
C TYR A 134 18.54 1.95 6.33
N TYR A 135 17.71 0.90 6.26
CA TYR A 135 17.88 -0.19 5.33
C TYR A 135 16.95 -0.02 4.12
N HIS A 136 17.29 -0.62 2.99
CA HIS A 136 16.72 -0.36 1.67
C HIS A 136 16.35 -1.66 0.95
N SER A 137 15.42 -1.59 -0.01
CA SER A 137 15.02 -2.72 -0.87
C SER A 137 15.85 -2.87 -2.14
N GLN A 138 16.75 -1.95 -2.42
CA GLN A 138 17.51 -1.92 -3.66
C GLN A 138 18.87 -1.27 -3.45
N GLU A 139 19.83 -1.63 -4.31
CA GLU A 139 21.22 -1.19 -4.27
C GLU A 139 21.37 0.33 -4.42
N THR A 140 20.44 0.97 -5.09
CA THR A 140 20.36 2.41 -5.22
C THR A 140 18.97 2.91 -4.81
N CYS A 141 18.89 3.98 -4.05
CA CYS A 141 17.64 4.56 -3.60
C CYS A 141 17.68 6.09 -3.72
N TYR A 142 16.53 6.71 -3.91
CA TYR A 142 16.40 8.16 -3.97
C TYR A 142 16.98 8.89 -2.73
N SER A 143 16.95 8.23 -1.58
CA SER A 143 17.56 8.77 -0.35
C SER A 143 19.10 8.74 -0.35
N ALA A 144 19.71 8.02 -1.29
CA ALA A 144 21.16 7.99 -1.44
C ALA A 144 21.66 9.30 -2.06
N LYS A 145 22.82 9.75 -1.63
CA LYS A 145 23.54 10.81 -2.34
C LYS A 145 23.95 10.32 -3.72
N SER A 146 24.06 11.23 -4.69
CA SER A 146 24.49 10.90 -6.05
C SER A 146 25.79 10.11 -6.03
N GLY A 147 25.82 8.99 -6.76
CA GLY A 147 26.99 8.11 -6.84
C GLY A 147 27.19 7.15 -5.66
N MET A 148 26.28 7.13 -4.70
CA MET A 148 26.34 6.17 -3.59
C MET A 148 25.67 4.86 -3.97
N THR A 149 26.38 3.77 -3.76
CA THR A 149 25.85 2.39 -3.84
C THR A 149 25.79 1.82 -2.45
N PHE A 150 24.69 1.17 -2.12
CA PHE A 150 24.50 0.51 -0.83
C PHE A 150 25.11 -0.90 -0.86
N THR A 151 25.50 -1.39 0.30
CA THR A 151 26.05 -2.74 0.49
C THR A 151 24.91 -3.72 0.81
N PRO A 152 24.87 -4.91 0.19
CA PRO A 152 23.88 -5.92 0.49
C PRO A 152 24.11 -6.59 1.85
N PHE A 153 23.02 -7.01 2.47
CA PHE A 153 22.93 -7.90 3.62
C PHE A 153 21.60 -8.66 3.53
N THR A 154 21.34 -9.62 4.40
CA THR A 154 20.15 -10.46 4.31
C THR A 154 19.09 -10.08 5.34
N SER A 155 17.83 -10.43 5.08
CA SER A 155 16.73 -10.23 6.02
C SER A 155 16.96 -10.96 7.35
N GLY A 156 17.57 -12.13 7.33
CA GLY A 156 17.95 -12.87 8.54
C GLY A 156 18.96 -12.14 9.43
N GLU A 157 19.74 -11.22 8.87
CA GLU A 157 20.68 -10.39 9.62
C GLU A 157 20.02 -9.12 10.20
N LEU A 158 18.81 -8.75 9.72
CA LEU A 158 18.17 -7.47 10.04
C LEU A 158 17.95 -7.24 11.53
N GLU A 159 17.77 -8.31 12.32
CA GLU A 159 17.55 -8.24 13.77
C GLU A 159 18.85 -8.35 14.57
N THR A 160 20.01 -8.42 13.91
CA THR A 160 21.30 -8.67 14.56
C THR A 160 22.23 -7.46 14.49
N GLY A 161 23.10 -7.33 15.50
CA GLY A 161 24.19 -6.36 15.52
C GLY A 161 23.77 -4.93 15.23
N ASP A 162 24.47 -4.29 14.29
CA ASP A 162 24.21 -2.91 13.89
C ASP A 162 22.98 -2.77 12.96
N PHE A 163 22.58 -3.84 12.28
CA PHE A 163 21.39 -3.84 11.43
C PHE A 163 20.09 -3.70 12.24
N ALA A 164 20.07 -4.20 13.49
CA ALA A 164 18.94 -4.05 14.40
C ALA A 164 18.56 -2.59 14.67
N LYS A 165 19.51 -1.66 14.52
CA LYS A 165 19.31 -0.22 14.75
C LYS A 165 18.78 0.52 13.51
N LEU A 166 18.85 -0.11 12.33
CA LEU A 166 18.42 0.52 11.09
C LEU A 166 16.89 0.65 11.06
N LYS A 167 16.43 1.78 10.54
CA LYS A 167 15.02 2.05 10.28
C LYS A 167 14.67 1.67 8.85
N ARG A 168 13.43 1.36 8.62
CA ARG A 168 12.91 1.14 7.26
C ARG A 168 13.00 2.43 6.44
N CYS A 169 13.57 2.37 5.24
CA CYS A 169 13.63 3.53 4.36
C CYS A 169 12.22 3.93 3.88
N PRO A 170 11.79 5.19 4.09
CA PRO A 170 10.47 5.65 3.66
C PRO A 170 10.34 5.81 2.14
N TYR A 171 11.45 5.85 1.41
CA TYR A 171 11.44 6.08 -0.05
C TYR A 171 11.34 4.80 -0.87
N CYS A 172 12.12 3.78 -0.55
CA CYS A 172 12.08 2.50 -1.28
C CYS A 172 11.28 1.43 -0.54
N ALA A 173 10.84 1.73 0.70
CA ALA A 173 9.93 0.91 1.50
C ALA A 173 10.30 -0.60 1.47
N PRO A 174 11.50 -1.00 1.94
CA PRO A 174 11.87 -2.40 2.00
C PRO A 174 10.89 -3.20 2.86
N VAL A 175 11.01 -4.52 2.87
CA VAL A 175 10.21 -5.40 3.73
C VAL A 175 10.22 -4.91 5.18
N LEU A 176 9.13 -5.16 5.89
CA LEU A 176 9.03 -4.91 7.31
C LEU A 176 9.90 -5.90 8.10
N ARG A 177 10.23 -5.57 9.32
CA ARG A 177 10.83 -6.51 10.27
C ARG A 177 9.87 -7.65 10.58
N GLU A 178 10.39 -8.84 10.79
CA GLU A 178 9.56 -10.02 11.07
C GLU A 178 8.59 -9.78 12.23
N ALA A 179 9.05 -9.21 13.34
CA ALA A 179 8.19 -8.89 14.47
C ALA A 179 7.02 -7.97 14.09
N GLN A 180 7.26 -6.98 13.22
CA GLN A 180 6.20 -6.09 12.74
C GLN A 180 5.23 -6.81 11.79
N ILE A 181 5.74 -7.72 10.96
CA ILE A 181 4.89 -8.54 10.08
C ILE A 181 3.99 -9.44 10.91
N LEU A 182 4.54 -10.12 11.92
CA LEU A 182 3.77 -11.00 12.81
C LEU A 182 2.72 -10.22 13.60
N GLU A 183 3.07 -9.04 14.10
CA GLU A 183 2.14 -8.15 14.79
C GLU A 183 0.98 -7.74 13.87
N ILE A 184 1.28 -7.25 12.65
CA ILE A 184 0.25 -6.88 11.66
C ILE A 184 -0.61 -8.08 11.29
N ASN A 185 0.00 -9.25 11.04
CA ASN A 185 -0.74 -10.45 10.70
C ASN A 185 -1.67 -10.89 11.84
N ALA A 186 -1.21 -10.79 13.09
CA ALA A 186 -2.04 -11.08 14.25
C ALA A 186 -3.22 -10.11 14.40
N MET A 187 -3.00 -8.81 14.14
CA MET A 187 -4.05 -7.79 14.16
C MET A 187 -5.18 -8.09 13.16
N TYR A 188 -4.84 -8.61 12.00
CA TYR A 188 -5.78 -8.90 10.92
C TYR A 188 -6.21 -10.38 10.86
N ALA A 189 -5.76 -11.21 11.78
CA ALA A 189 -6.26 -12.58 11.90
C ALA A 189 -7.71 -12.58 12.41
N PRO A 190 -8.52 -13.60 12.09
CA PRO A 190 -9.84 -13.76 12.68
C PRO A 190 -9.74 -13.73 14.21
N GLY A 191 -10.51 -12.83 14.85
CA GLY A 191 -10.43 -12.60 16.30
C GLY A 191 -9.25 -11.74 16.77
N GLY A 192 -8.48 -11.15 15.86
CA GLY A 192 -7.45 -10.17 16.18
C GLY A 192 -8.03 -8.80 16.58
N ASP A 193 -7.19 -7.90 17.09
CA ASP A 193 -7.61 -6.60 17.65
C ASP A 193 -8.36 -5.70 16.67
N HIS A 194 -8.12 -5.86 15.36
CA HIS A 194 -8.83 -5.12 14.31
C HIS A 194 -10.10 -5.81 13.81
N ASP A 195 -10.36 -7.05 14.20
CA ASP A 195 -11.55 -7.79 13.81
C ASP A 195 -12.85 -7.09 14.27
N PRO A 196 -12.98 -6.56 15.50
CA PRO A 196 -14.16 -5.83 15.94
C PRO A 196 -14.48 -4.61 15.06
N VAL A 197 -13.46 -3.88 14.63
CA VAL A 197 -13.63 -2.69 13.75
C VAL A 197 -14.12 -3.11 12.37
N LEU A 198 -13.55 -4.17 11.82
CA LEU A 198 -13.95 -4.71 10.52
C LEU A 198 -15.35 -5.32 10.57
N THR A 199 -15.66 -6.04 11.65
CA THR A 199 -17.00 -6.59 11.89
C THR A 199 -18.05 -5.49 11.98
N ALA A 200 -17.79 -4.45 12.77
CA ALA A 200 -18.71 -3.31 12.91
C ALA A 200 -18.87 -2.55 11.57
N ALA A 201 -17.82 -2.36 10.80
CA ALA A 201 -17.89 -1.73 9.49
C ALA A 201 -18.69 -2.58 8.49
N ARG A 202 -18.52 -3.89 8.53
CA ARG A 202 -19.31 -4.83 7.71
C ARG A 202 -20.80 -4.81 8.09
N GLU A 203 -21.11 -4.85 9.38
CA GLU A 203 -22.49 -4.79 9.88
C GLU A 203 -23.19 -3.51 9.42
N LYS A 204 -22.53 -2.36 9.57
CA LYS A 204 -23.04 -1.08 9.08
C LYS A 204 -23.32 -1.11 7.58
N TYR A 205 -22.39 -1.67 6.78
CA TYR A 205 -22.60 -1.83 5.35
C TYR A 205 -23.81 -2.72 5.04
N LEU A 206 -23.91 -3.88 5.69
CA LEU A 206 -25.02 -4.81 5.49
C LEU A 206 -26.38 -4.22 5.92
N ASN A 207 -26.35 -3.29 6.88
CA ASN A 207 -27.54 -2.59 7.35
C ASN A 207 -27.90 -1.36 6.49
N GLY A 208 -27.15 -1.06 5.44
CA GLY A 208 -27.39 0.10 4.56
C GLY A 208 -27.05 1.46 5.17
N GLU A 209 -26.30 1.49 6.29
CA GLU A 209 -25.96 2.73 6.98
C GLU A 209 -25.01 3.65 6.19
N TYR A 210 -24.52 3.20 5.04
CA TYR A 210 -23.64 3.96 4.14
C TYR A 210 -24.33 4.35 2.83
N ASP A 211 -25.65 4.10 2.69
CA ASP A 211 -26.40 4.37 1.46
C ASP A 211 -27.08 5.76 1.44
N GLU A 212 -26.76 6.63 2.41
CA GLU A 212 -27.25 8.03 2.48
C GLU A 212 -26.40 9.01 1.68
#